data_ce79baadcbdc206d5f0d735e11ea43f3
#
_entry.id   ce79baadcbdc206d5f0d735e11ea43f3
#
_cell.length_a   1.000
_cell.length_b   1.000
_cell.length_c   1.000
_cell.angle_alpha   90.00
_cell.angle_beta   90.00
_cell.angle_gamma   90.00
#
_symmetry.space_group_name_H-M   'P 1'
#
loop_
_entity.id
_entity.type
_entity.pdbx_description
1 polymer ?
#
loop_
_entity_poly.entity_id
_entity_poly.type
_entity_poly.pdbx_seq_one_letter_code
_entity_poly.pdbx_strand_id
1 'polypeptide(L)'
;MAERAQSGEAERRKGKEPDDSKPEREAKAEKAERNGHARSVPPPAPDSKTASKSVAAPPAHDKHDPHPSIPPLPAAGPWRSYKEIVAQIATRIVEAQRPIRVLQAIRWDGAIEEEFRKGRYRELPKVDIDYYAKQELGFDAKEKAAEFEEIAREIDRELGESDSIGAILSSTALEYRDTVRMLGARGTPVFYAYSRKLYGSPKDKFPDGKTSLRDLGHLLYEILTNVDETLLGMKYERTIEAPDAAAELNRRFANYFGDSAVRVEVDDTLLSDAAAGSDYVKVRSGAKFSTRDIDILEVHEGWVHVATSLNGQAQTVAKWLSKGPPRTTTVQEGLAALCEIFTFRTYPRRARRLNDRVLAVDKAEDGASFVDVFEWFRTEGYDEEECFHNTRRIFRGGVVDGGAPFTKDACYCKGIVLNYAFIRSAIQHNRVDLIPFLFVGKVAHEDVPVLARRVNDGVVKPPHYLPPMFRDLNGLAIWMAYSTFFTKLGGDAISDYYAKLFARAG
;
A
#
# COMPACT_ATOMS: atom_id res chain seq x y z
N MET A 1 -40.87 53.94 18.76
CA MET A 1 -42.22 53.75 19.38
C MET A 1 -42.25 52.35 19.86
N ALA A 2 -41.90 52.11 21.04
CA ALA A 2 -42.68 52.11 22.29
C ALA A 2 -43.52 50.82 22.32
N GLU A 3 -43.23 49.96 23.19
CA GLU A 3 -43.45 49.72 24.65
C GLU A 3 -44.44 48.54 24.77
N ARG A 4 -44.35 47.60 25.60
CA ARG A 4 -44.09 47.26 27.02
C ARG A 4 -44.51 45.79 27.18
N ALA A 5 -43.82 44.91 27.75
CA ALA A 5 -43.57 44.57 29.15
C ALA A 5 -44.84 44.14 29.97
N GLN A 6 -44.77 42.95 30.56
CA GLN A 6 -45.09 42.59 31.98
C GLN A 6 -45.38 41.08 32.05
N SER A 7 -44.61 40.27 32.72
CA SER A 7 -44.45 40.02 34.19
C SER A 7 -45.58 39.17 34.83
N GLY A 8 -45.21 38.12 35.55
CA GLY A 8 -46.04 37.34 36.51
C GLY A 8 -45.32 36.00 36.84
N GLU A 9 -44.52 36.00 37.77
CA GLU A 9 -44.37 35.54 39.16
C GLU A 9 -45.08 34.22 39.49
N ALA A 10 -44.27 33.23 39.77
CA ALA A 10 -44.03 32.44 40.98
C ALA A 10 -45.23 31.68 41.62
N GLU A 11 -45.04 30.39 41.79
CA GLU A 11 -45.34 29.75 43.08
C GLU A 11 -44.53 28.45 43.29
N ARG A 12 -43.86 28.42 44.42
CA ARG A 12 -43.17 27.30 45.04
C ARG A 12 -44.20 26.33 45.65
N ARG A 13 -43.98 25.05 45.55
CA ARG A 13 -44.27 24.13 46.65
C ARG A 13 -43.24 23.01 46.80
N LYS A 14 -42.77 22.86 48.00
CA LYS A 14 -41.82 21.91 48.57
C LYS A 14 -42.45 20.57 48.89
N GLY A 15 -41.58 19.55 48.97
CA GLY A 15 -41.63 18.44 49.92
C GLY A 15 -41.95 17.11 49.25
N LYS A 16 -41.18 16.08 49.41
CA LYS A 16 -40.58 15.38 50.55
C LYS A 16 -39.79 14.19 49.99
N GLU A 17 -38.55 14.02 50.40
CA GLU A 17 -37.98 12.68 50.68
C GLU A 17 -38.49 12.23 52.08
N PRO A 18 -38.44 10.96 52.45
CA PRO A 18 -37.34 10.01 52.42
C PRO A 18 -37.81 8.56 52.11
N ASP A 19 -37.07 7.52 51.97
CA ASP A 19 -36.42 6.71 53.00
C ASP A 19 -35.72 5.49 52.41
N ASP A 20 -34.65 5.13 53.05
CA ASP A 20 -33.84 3.94 52.95
C ASP A 20 -34.63 2.64 53.10
N SER A 21 -34.23 1.59 52.41
CA SER A 21 -33.97 0.27 53.03
C SER A 21 -33.38 -0.74 52.03
N LYS A 22 -32.10 -1.05 52.22
CA LYS A 22 -31.54 -2.38 51.88
C LYS A 22 -32.19 -3.45 52.78
N PRO A 23 -32.20 -4.73 52.37
CA PRO A 23 -31.31 -5.62 53.08
C PRO A 23 -30.49 -6.57 52.20
N GLU A 24 -29.27 -6.73 52.64
CA GLU A 24 -28.39 -7.85 52.40
C GLU A 24 -29.04 -9.18 52.69
N ARG A 25 -28.71 -10.21 51.92
CA ARG A 25 -28.59 -11.57 52.43
C ARG A 25 -27.50 -12.35 51.72
N GLU A 26 -26.57 -12.68 52.54
CA GLU A 26 -25.49 -13.67 52.38
C GLU A 26 -26.01 -15.10 52.20
N ALA A 27 -25.03 -15.87 51.75
CA ALA A 27 -24.73 -17.28 52.05
C ALA A 27 -25.27 -18.28 51.01
N LYS A 28 -24.56 -19.25 50.57
CA LYS A 28 -23.52 -20.10 51.11
C LYS A 28 -22.93 -20.95 50.00
N ALA A 29 -21.64 -21.17 50.09
CA ALA A 29 -20.91 -22.20 49.37
C ALA A 29 -21.41 -23.61 49.72
N GLU A 30 -21.44 -24.50 48.72
CA GLU A 30 -21.33 -25.92 49.00
C GLU A 30 -20.46 -26.61 47.94
N LYS A 31 -19.37 -27.16 48.44
CA LYS A 31 -18.44 -28.06 47.77
C LYS A 31 -19.13 -29.40 47.47
N ALA A 32 -18.92 -29.91 46.27
CA ALA A 32 -18.92 -31.35 46.06
C ALA A 32 -17.80 -31.72 45.07
N GLU A 33 -16.75 -32.23 45.62
CA GLU A 33 -15.76 -33.04 44.93
C GLU A 33 -16.43 -34.32 44.42
N ARG A 34 -16.16 -34.69 43.16
CA ARG A 34 -16.02 -36.09 42.75
C ARG A 34 -15.06 -36.26 41.60
N ASN A 35 -13.98 -36.92 41.92
CA ASN A 35 -13.00 -37.55 41.06
C ASN A 35 -13.61 -38.35 39.89
N GLY A 36 -13.07 -38.17 38.70
CA GLY A 36 -13.27 -39.04 37.57
C GLY A 36 -11.99 -39.09 36.72
N HIS A 37 -11.08 -39.97 37.08
CA HIS A 37 -9.92 -40.35 36.28
C HIS A 37 -10.40 -40.95 34.96
N ALA A 38 -10.14 -40.30 33.86
CA ALA A 38 -10.14 -40.92 32.54
C ALA A 38 -8.69 -41.21 32.14
N ARG A 39 -8.37 -42.49 32.13
CA ARG A 39 -7.09 -43.05 31.70
C ARG A 39 -6.93 -42.81 30.21
N SER A 40 -5.80 -42.23 29.80
CA SER A 40 -5.28 -42.22 28.46
C SER A 40 -4.84 -43.66 28.08
N VAL A 41 -5.39 -44.15 26.97
CA VAL A 41 -4.97 -45.42 26.34
C VAL A 41 -3.96 -45.06 25.25
N PRO A 42 -2.75 -45.67 25.23
CA PRO A 42 -1.80 -45.47 24.16
C PRO A 42 -2.20 -46.34 22.95
N PRO A 43 -1.85 -45.94 21.69
CA PRO A 43 -2.12 -46.71 20.51
C PRO A 43 -1.23 -47.99 20.44
N PRO A 44 -1.71 -49.07 19.84
CA PRO A 44 -0.98 -50.35 19.80
C PRO A 44 0.20 -50.28 18.80
N ALA A 45 1.28 -50.96 19.20
CA ALA A 45 2.45 -51.17 18.38
C ALA A 45 2.14 -52.14 17.23
N PRO A 46 2.80 -52.04 16.05
CA PRO A 46 2.60 -52.98 14.97
C PRO A 46 3.34 -54.29 15.23
N ASP A 47 2.62 -55.40 15.10
CA ASP A 47 3.13 -56.78 15.17
C ASP A 47 4.13 -57.09 14.03
N SER A 48 5.31 -57.50 14.42
CA SER A 48 6.30 -58.16 13.58
C SER A 48 5.97 -59.63 13.49
N LYS A 49 5.60 -60.10 12.30
CA LYS A 49 5.86 -61.49 11.80
C LYS A 49 5.25 -61.67 10.40
N THR A 50 6.05 -61.59 9.38
CA THR A 50 5.85 -62.39 8.16
C THR A 50 7.20 -62.82 7.62
N ALA A 51 7.25 -64.12 7.39
CA ALA A 51 8.41 -64.92 7.11
C ALA A 51 9.06 -64.59 5.75
N SER A 52 10.37 -64.70 5.74
CA SER A 52 11.23 -64.76 4.58
C SER A 52 10.87 -65.95 3.68
N LYS A 53 10.51 -65.69 2.42
CA LYS A 53 10.62 -66.71 1.33
C LYS A 53 11.79 -66.27 0.44
N SER A 54 12.82 -67.09 0.45
CA SER A 54 13.95 -67.04 -0.45
C SER A 54 13.47 -67.32 -1.88
N VAL A 55 13.75 -66.34 -2.77
CA VAL A 55 13.63 -66.55 -4.21
C VAL A 55 15.05 -66.69 -4.78
N ALA A 56 15.26 -67.78 -5.49
CA ALA A 56 16.52 -68.23 -6.09
C ALA A 56 17.03 -67.20 -7.14
N ALA A 57 18.35 -67.09 -7.22
CA ALA A 57 19.05 -66.29 -8.22
C ALA A 57 18.88 -66.90 -9.63
N PRO A 58 18.67 -66.06 -10.66
CA PRO A 58 18.75 -66.56 -12.05
C PRO A 58 20.23 -66.66 -12.51
N PRO A 59 20.52 -67.55 -13.51
CA PRO A 59 21.90 -67.86 -13.90
C PRO A 59 22.59 -66.73 -14.67
N ALA A 60 23.90 -66.68 -14.54
CA ALA A 60 24.80 -65.83 -15.27
C ALA A 60 24.69 -66.02 -16.78
N HIS A 61 24.43 -65.00 -17.54
CA HIS A 61 24.67 -64.90 -18.97
C HIS A 61 25.86 -63.95 -19.23
N ASP A 62 26.97 -64.60 -19.58
CA ASP A 62 28.08 -64.01 -20.32
C ASP A 62 27.58 -63.58 -21.70
N LYS A 63 27.84 -62.36 -22.10
CA LYS A 63 28.36 -61.97 -23.42
C LYS A 63 28.54 -60.46 -23.47
N HIS A 64 29.76 -60.06 -23.64
CA HIS A 64 30.21 -58.70 -24.05
C HIS A 64 29.48 -58.26 -25.33
N ASP A 65 28.73 -57.16 -25.25
CA ASP A 65 28.50 -56.26 -26.36
C ASP A 65 29.18 -54.91 -26.01
N PRO A 66 30.00 -54.40 -26.93
CA PRO A 66 30.66 -53.10 -26.67
C PRO A 66 29.63 -51.98 -26.80
N HIS A 67 29.20 -51.43 -25.65
CA HIS A 67 28.49 -50.20 -25.66
C HIS A 67 29.32 -49.10 -26.35
N PRO A 68 28.74 -48.34 -27.29
CA PRO A 68 29.46 -47.20 -27.87
C PRO A 68 29.84 -46.26 -26.75
N SER A 69 31.14 -45.97 -26.61
CA SER A 69 31.64 -45.00 -25.67
C SER A 69 31.01 -43.65 -25.94
N ILE A 70 30.17 -43.19 -25.03
CA ILE A 70 29.66 -41.84 -25.02
C ILE A 70 30.87 -40.94 -24.88
N PRO A 71 31.14 -40.00 -25.82
CA PRO A 71 32.25 -39.10 -25.70
C PRO A 71 32.11 -38.31 -24.39
N PRO A 72 33.20 -38.04 -23.66
CA PRO A 72 33.13 -37.23 -22.45
C PRO A 72 32.53 -35.87 -22.80
N LEU A 73 31.47 -35.50 -22.08
CA LEU A 73 30.89 -34.15 -22.15
C LEU A 73 32.03 -33.13 -21.97
N PRO A 74 32.07 -32.07 -22.78
CA PRO A 74 33.07 -31.04 -22.60
C PRO A 74 33.00 -30.57 -21.15
N ALA A 75 34.16 -30.33 -20.52
CA ALA A 75 34.28 -29.87 -19.14
C ALA A 75 33.42 -28.65 -18.99
N ALA A 76 32.26 -28.84 -18.34
CA ALA A 76 31.35 -27.76 -18.05
C ALA A 76 32.11 -26.76 -17.16
N GLY A 77 32.12 -25.51 -17.53
CA GLY A 77 32.56 -24.43 -16.64
C GLY A 77 31.83 -24.52 -15.31
N PRO A 78 32.28 -23.87 -14.24
CA PRO A 78 31.70 -24.02 -12.92
C PRO A 78 30.19 -23.78 -12.98
N TRP A 79 29.42 -24.78 -12.60
CA TRP A 79 27.94 -24.69 -12.57
C TRP A 79 27.54 -23.64 -11.56
N ARG A 80 26.97 -22.52 -12.04
CA ARG A 80 26.38 -21.52 -11.15
C ARG A 80 25.14 -22.11 -10.46
N SER A 81 25.05 -21.95 -9.16
CA SER A 81 23.86 -22.35 -8.44
C SER A 81 22.66 -21.45 -8.83
N TYR A 82 21.45 -22.00 -8.70
CA TYR A 82 20.22 -21.23 -8.92
C TYR A 82 20.21 -19.86 -8.18
N LYS A 83 20.68 -19.85 -6.93
CA LYS A 83 20.76 -18.61 -6.13
C LYS A 83 21.75 -17.59 -6.71
N GLU A 84 22.87 -18.04 -7.24
CA GLU A 84 23.87 -17.18 -7.87
C GLU A 84 23.31 -16.55 -9.14
N ILE A 85 22.59 -17.30 -9.96
CA ILE A 85 21.92 -16.83 -11.17
C ILE A 85 20.87 -15.76 -10.80
N VAL A 86 19.97 -16.09 -9.87
CA VAL A 86 18.94 -15.16 -9.39
C VAL A 86 19.56 -13.88 -8.81
N ALA A 87 20.60 -13.99 -7.97
CA ALA A 87 21.25 -12.85 -7.35
C ALA A 87 21.97 -11.95 -8.39
N GLN A 88 22.56 -12.54 -9.43
CA GLN A 88 23.20 -11.81 -10.52
C GLN A 88 22.16 -11.01 -11.33
N ILE A 89 21.08 -11.66 -11.76
CA ILE A 89 20.00 -11.01 -12.49
C ILE A 89 19.35 -9.92 -11.64
N ALA A 90 19.07 -10.19 -10.36
CA ALA A 90 18.52 -9.22 -9.43
C ALA A 90 19.41 -7.98 -9.29
N THR A 91 20.74 -8.17 -9.20
CA THR A 91 21.71 -7.09 -9.16
C THR A 91 21.66 -6.27 -10.44
N ARG A 92 21.64 -6.93 -11.60
CA ARG A 92 21.55 -6.26 -12.91
C ARG A 92 20.30 -5.40 -13.05
N ILE A 93 19.12 -5.89 -12.61
CA ILE A 93 17.87 -5.09 -12.57
C ILE A 93 18.02 -3.88 -11.66
N VAL A 94 18.59 -4.06 -10.47
CA VAL A 94 18.81 -2.97 -9.49
C VAL A 94 19.73 -1.89 -10.04
N GLU A 95 20.76 -2.26 -10.80
CA GLU A 95 21.69 -1.32 -11.43
C GLU A 95 21.03 -0.62 -12.62
N ALA A 96 20.38 -1.35 -13.52
CA ALA A 96 19.71 -0.80 -14.68
C ALA A 96 18.63 0.24 -14.33
N GLN A 97 17.87 0.03 -13.23
CA GLN A 97 16.82 0.95 -12.80
C GLN A 97 17.36 2.20 -12.06
N ARG A 98 18.65 2.23 -11.63
CA ARG A 98 19.21 3.30 -10.80
C ARG A 98 18.97 4.71 -11.33
N PRO A 99 19.13 5.02 -12.63
CA PRO A 99 18.89 6.35 -13.17
C PRO A 99 17.41 6.72 -13.28
N ILE A 100 16.47 5.77 -13.17
CA ILE A 100 15.05 6.01 -13.39
C ILE A 100 14.45 6.69 -12.14
N ARG A 101 14.04 7.95 -12.29
CA ARG A 101 13.42 8.78 -11.27
C ARG A 101 12.11 9.36 -11.78
N VAL A 102 11.02 8.55 -11.72
CA VAL A 102 9.73 8.90 -12.35
C VAL A 102 9.24 10.30 -11.95
N LEU A 103 9.11 10.55 -10.65
CA LEU A 103 8.53 11.83 -10.18
C LEU A 103 9.42 13.03 -10.45
N GLN A 104 10.75 12.84 -10.50
CA GLN A 104 11.69 13.89 -10.87
C GLN A 104 11.60 14.20 -12.37
N ALA A 105 11.50 13.17 -13.21
CA ALA A 105 11.42 13.30 -14.67
C ALA A 105 10.15 14.02 -15.18
N ILE A 106 9.09 14.06 -14.36
CA ILE A 106 7.81 14.73 -14.70
C ILE A 106 7.55 15.93 -13.78
N ARG A 107 8.59 16.45 -13.13
CA ARG A 107 8.48 17.59 -12.22
C ARG A 107 8.21 18.86 -13.02
N TRP A 108 7.33 19.71 -12.50
CA TRP A 108 7.17 21.09 -12.99
C TRP A 108 8.02 22.01 -12.12
N ASP A 109 8.60 23.03 -12.73
CA ASP A 109 9.27 24.09 -11.99
C ASP A 109 8.26 25.04 -11.32
N GLY A 110 8.73 25.86 -10.37
CA GLY A 110 7.87 26.77 -9.62
C GLY A 110 7.29 27.91 -10.46
N ALA A 111 7.92 28.23 -11.60
CA ALA A 111 7.45 29.29 -12.48
C ALA A 111 6.07 28.97 -13.09
N ILE A 112 5.79 27.67 -13.34
CA ILE A 112 4.48 27.23 -13.85
C ILE A 112 3.34 27.60 -12.89
N GLU A 113 3.53 27.41 -11.59
CA GLU A 113 2.54 27.77 -10.58
C GLU A 113 2.34 29.29 -10.51
N GLU A 114 3.44 30.05 -10.54
CA GLU A 114 3.38 31.50 -10.54
C GLU A 114 2.68 32.08 -11.78
N GLU A 115 2.97 31.53 -12.97
CA GLU A 115 2.29 31.92 -14.21
C GLU A 115 0.80 31.63 -14.16
N PHE A 116 0.42 30.43 -13.69
CA PHE A 116 -0.97 30.04 -13.54
C PHE A 116 -1.72 30.97 -12.59
N ARG A 117 -1.09 31.34 -11.46
CA ARG A 117 -1.63 32.32 -10.49
C ARG A 117 -1.77 33.72 -11.11
N LYS A 118 -0.76 34.20 -11.86
CA LYS A 118 -0.80 35.49 -12.57
C LYS A 118 -1.91 35.52 -13.63
N GLY A 119 -2.16 34.38 -14.30
CA GLY A 119 -3.27 34.17 -15.25
C GLY A 119 -4.65 34.03 -14.57
N ARG A 120 -4.74 34.26 -13.25
CA ARG A 120 -5.96 34.13 -12.44
C ARG A 120 -6.63 32.76 -12.58
N TYR A 121 -5.78 31.71 -12.71
CA TYR A 121 -6.20 30.30 -12.81
C TYR A 121 -7.10 29.96 -14.01
N ARG A 122 -7.02 30.74 -15.12
CA ARG A 122 -7.90 30.60 -16.29
C ARG A 122 -7.23 30.04 -17.53
N GLU A 123 -5.91 30.17 -17.61
CA GLU A 123 -5.13 29.71 -18.74
C GLU A 123 -4.46 28.38 -18.42
N LEU A 124 -4.42 27.47 -19.38
CA LEU A 124 -3.74 26.20 -19.20
C LEU A 124 -2.24 26.41 -18.92
N PRO A 125 -1.65 25.66 -17.98
CA PRO A 125 -0.21 25.67 -17.79
C PRO A 125 0.53 25.34 -19.09
N LYS A 126 1.61 26.07 -19.38
CA LYS A 126 2.43 25.83 -20.59
C LYS A 126 3.36 24.64 -20.40
N VAL A 127 2.78 23.46 -20.26
CA VAL A 127 3.48 22.19 -20.05
C VAL A 127 3.06 21.22 -21.15
N ASP A 128 3.87 21.11 -22.15
CA ASP A 128 3.68 20.31 -23.35
C ASP A 128 4.93 19.45 -23.65
N ILE A 129 4.98 18.87 -24.82
CA ILE A 129 6.13 18.09 -25.28
C ILE A 129 7.42 18.92 -25.31
N ASP A 130 7.33 20.20 -25.72
CA ASP A 130 8.51 21.09 -25.82
C ASP A 130 9.02 21.50 -24.43
N TYR A 131 8.12 21.63 -23.44
CA TYR A 131 8.50 21.81 -22.04
C TYR A 131 9.34 20.63 -21.54
N TYR A 132 8.86 19.39 -21.76
CA TYR A 132 9.57 18.19 -21.32
C TYR A 132 10.82 17.87 -22.15
N ALA A 133 10.88 18.27 -23.42
CA ALA A 133 12.07 18.11 -24.25
C ALA A 133 13.30 18.85 -23.70
N LYS A 134 13.10 19.93 -22.96
CA LYS A 134 14.15 20.71 -22.29
C LYS A 134 14.68 20.05 -20.99
N GLN A 135 13.99 19.01 -20.51
CA GLN A 135 14.35 18.32 -19.27
C GLN A 135 15.02 16.97 -19.57
N GLU A 136 16.30 16.87 -19.31
CA GLU A 136 17.05 15.64 -19.51
C GLU A 136 16.59 14.52 -18.57
N LEU A 137 16.49 13.30 -19.09
CA LEU A 137 16.14 12.11 -18.32
C LEU A 137 17.33 11.52 -17.55
N GLY A 138 18.56 11.87 -17.90
CA GLY A 138 19.78 11.23 -17.41
C GLY A 138 20.06 9.86 -18.04
N PHE A 139 19.29 9.46 -19.04
CA PHE A 139 19.49 8.25 -19.86
C PHE A 139 18.79 8.39 -21.22
N ASP A 140 19.29 7.67 -22.24
CA ASP A 140 18.56 7.50 -23.50
C ASP A 140 17.41 6.51 -23.30
N ALA A 141 16.18 6.94 -23.62
CA ALA A 141 14.98 6.14 -23.38
C ALA A 141 14.92 4.87 -24.27
N LYS A 142 15.43 4.95 -25.51
CA LYS A 142 15.41 3.81 -26.44
C LYS A 142 16.43 2.75 -26.03
N GLU A 143 17.64 3.18 -25.72
CA GLU A 143 18.72 2.30 -25.26
C GLU A 143 18.37 1.64 -23.90
N LYS A 144 17.85 2.43 -22.97
CA LYS A 144 17.45 1.93 -21.65
C LYS A 144 16.28 0.94 -21.74
N ALA A 145 15.32 1.15 -22.64
CA ALA A 145 14.24 0.19 -22.88
C ALA A 145 14.77 -1.12 -23.49
N ALA A 146 15.72 -1.04 -24.43
CA ALA A 146 16.37 -2.22 -25.02
C ALA A 146 17.20 -3.01 -23.98
N GLU A 147 17.86 -2.31 -23.04
CA GLU A 147 18.57 -2.96 -21.91
C GLU A 147 17.63 -3.82 -21.08
N PHE A 148 16.44 -3.33 -20.71
CA PHE A 148 15.45 -4.11 -19.95
C PHE A 148 14.85 -5.27 -20.75
N GLU A 149 14.71 -5.13 -22.08
CA GLU A 149 14.31 -6.24 -22.94
C GLU A 149 15.37 -7.34 -23.00
N GLU A 150 16.65 -6.95 -23.01
CA GLU A 150 17.75 -7.95 -22.94
C GLU A 150 17.79 -8.64 -21.59
N ILE A 151 17.56 -7.92 -20.49
CA ILE A 151 17.46 -8.52 -19.16
C ILE A 151 16.30 -9.54 -19.13
N ALA A 152 15.13 -9.23 -19.70
CA ALA A 152 14.02 -10.17 -19.75
C ALA A 152 14.37 -11.43 -20.56
N ARG A 153 15.03 -11.30 -21.72
CA ARG A 153 15.53 -12.44 -22.51
C ARG A 153 16.58 -13.28 -21.75
N GLU A 154 17.45 -12.64 -20.98
CA GLU A 154 18.42 -13.33 -20.14
C GLU A 154 17.73 -14.16 -19.05
N ILE A 155 16.69 -13.62 -18.41
CA ILE A 155 15.90 -14.31 -17.39
C ILE A 155 15.31 -15.60 -17.98
N ASP A 156 14.65 -15.52 -19.12
CA ASP A 156 14.04 -16.65 -19.79
C ASP A 156 15.07 -17.72 -20.18
N ARG A 157 16.25 -17.31 -20.64
CA ARG A 157 17.35 -18.21 -21.00
C ARG A 157 17.97 -18.90 -19.80
N GLU A 158 18.20 -18.19 -18.68
CA GLU A 158 18.94 -18.71 -17.52
C GLU A 158 18.05 -19.46 -16.53
N LEU A 159 16.77 -19.09 -16.38
CA LEU A 159 15.83 -19.64 -15.40
C LEU A 159 14.72 -20.49 -16.06
N GLY A 160 14.47 -20.29 -17.35
CA GLY A 160 13.36 -20.92 -18.07
C GLY A 160 12.01 -20.20 -17.85
N GLU A 161 11.14 -20.30 -18.84
CA GLU A 161 9.84 -19.61 -18.85
C GLU A 161 8.88 -20.02 -17.71
N SER A 162 9.05 -21.21 -17.15
CA SER A 162 8.18 -21.76 -16.08
C SER A 162 8.69 -21.45 -14.67
N ASP A 163 9.86 -20.83 -14.51
CA ASP A 163 10.39 -20.50 -13.18
C ASP A 163 9.61 -19.36 -12.54
N SER A 164 9.13 -19.58 -11.32
CA SER A 164 8.25 -18.62 -10.64
C SER A 164 8.98 -17.35 -10.19
N ILE A 165 10.27 -17.40 -9.87
CA ILE A 165 11.10 -16.21 -9.60
C ILE A 165 11.48 -15.53 -10.91
N GLY A 166 11.77 -16.32 -11.96
CA GLY A 166 11.97 -15.83 -13.32
C GLY A 166 10.79 -14.99 -13.80
N ALA A 167 9.56 -15.45 -13.59
CA ALA A 167 8.34 -14.70 -13.93
C ALA A 167 8.24 -13.35 -13.19
N ILE A 168 8.60 -13.29 -11.90
CA ILE A 168 8.62 -12.04 -11.12
C ILE A 168 9.70 -11.09 -11.65
N LEU A 169 10.90 -11.58 -11.92
CA LEU A 169 12.01 -10.79 -12.43
C LEU A 169 11.75 -10.28 -13.84
N SER A 170 11.20 -11.11 -14.73
CA SER A 170 10.83 -10.75 -16.10
C SER A 170 9.74 -9.67 -16.10
N SER A 171 8.68 -9.85 -15.31
CA SER A 171 7.65 -8.82 -15.11
C SER A 171 8.24 -7.50 -14.62
N THR A 172 9.17 -7.55 -13.64
CA THR A 172 9.84 -6.38 -13.10
C THR A 172 10.67 -5.66 -14.17
N ALA A 173 11.44 -6.38 -14.97
CA ALA A 173 12.25 -5.82 -16.07
C ALA A 173 11.35 -5.17 -17.14
N LEU A 174 10.29 -5.86 -17.57
CA LEU A 174 9.36 -5.36 -18.57
C LEU A 174 8.58 -4.12 -18.10
N GLU A 175 8.27 -4.02 -16.82
CA GLU A 175 7.66 -2.82 -16.28
C GLU A 175 8.61 -1.62 -16.21
N TYR A 176 9.89 -1.83 -15.88
CA TYR A 176 10.89 -0.77 -16.01
C TYR A 176 11.09 -0.34 -17.46
N ARG A 177 11.08 -1.26 -18.43
CA ARG A 177 11.03 -0.93 -19.87
C ARG A 177 9.87 -0.02 -20.19
N ASP A 178 8.66 -0.38 -19.76
CA ASP A 178 7.45 0.40 -20.03
C ASP A 178 7.47 1.76 -19.30
N THR A 179 8.07 1.80 -18.10
CA THR A 179 8.31 3.05 -17.36
C THR A 179 9.25 3.98 -18.14
N VAL A 180 10.32 3.46 -18.69
CA VAL A 180 11.26 4.22 -19.53
C VAL A 180 10.55 4.76 -20.78
N ARG A 181 9.73 3.93 -21.46
CA ARG A 181 8.92 4.35 -22.61
C ARG A 181 7.90 5.42 -22.23
N MET A 182 7.26 5.29 -21.07
CA MET A 182 6.38 6.32 -20.52
C MET A 182 7.12 7.65 -20.36
N LEU A 183 8.29 7.64 -19.74
CA LEU A 183 9.09 8.85 -19.51
C LEU A 183 9.61 9.47 -20.82
N GLY A 184 9.90 8.67 -21.82
CA GLY A 184 10.26 9.15 -23.17
C GLY A 184 9.10 9.81 -23.93
N ALA A 185 7.86 9.57 -23.48
CA ALA A 185 6.65 10.07 -24.12
C ALA A 185 5.94 11.22 -23.34
N ARG A 186 6.66 11.88 -22.43
CA ARG A 186 6.12 12.99 -21.60
C ARG A 186 5.47 14.07 -22.46
N GLY A 187 4.34 14.61 -22.01
CA GLY A 187 3.57 15.64 -22.70
C GLY A 187 2.73 15.11 -23.88
N THR A 188 2.59 13.79 -24.03
CA THR A 188 1.82 13.18 -25.12
C THR A 188 0.78 12.17 -24.61
N PRO A 189 -0.25 11.82 -25.40
CA PRO A 189 -1.18 10.76 -25.06
C PRO A 189 -0.53 9.37 -24.89
N VAL A 190 0.66 9.15 -25.47
CA VAL A 190 1.42 7.91 -25.31
C VAL A 190 1.91 7.74 -23.87
N PHE A 191 2.27 8.85 -23.19
CA PHE A 191 2.56 8.82 -21.75
C PHE A 191 1.40 8.24 -20.95
N TYR A 192 0.18 8.71 -21.21
CA TYR A 192 -1.03 8.20 -20.55
C TYR A 192 -1.27 6.71 -20.84
N ALA A 193 -1.09 6.27 -22.10
CA ALA A 193 -1.26 4.86 -22.45
C ALA A 193 -0.36 3.95 -21.59
N TYR A 194 0.91 4.32 -21.40
CA TYR A 194 1.81 3.61 -20.48
C TYR A 194 1.46 3.81 -19.01
N SER A 195 1.07 5.02 -18.61
CA SER A 195 0.62 5.29 -17.23
C SER A 195 -0.55 4.38 -16.84
N ARG A 196 -1.57 4.30 -17.70
CA ARG A 196 -2.72 3.42 -17.52
C ARG A 196 -2.33 1.94 -17.47
N LYS A 197 -1.40 1.51 -18.32
CA LYS A 197 -0.87 0.13 -18.31
C LYS A 197 -0.18 -0.22 -17.00
N LEU A 198 0.60 0.72 -16.44
CA LEU A 198 1.46 0.51 -15.26
C LEU A 198 0.73 0.68 -13.93
N TYR A 199 -0.20 1.62 -13.84
CA TYR A 199 -0.89 1.99 -12.59
C TYR A 199 -2.40 1.66 -12.61
N GLY A 200 -2.95 1.37 -13.79
CA GLY A 200 -4.38 1.17 -13.99
C GLY A 200 -5.16 2.49 -14.11
N SER A 201 -6.48 2.39 -14.10
CA SER A 201 -7.44 3.47 -14.23
C SER A 201 -8.53 3.34 -13.17
N PRO A 202 -9.18 4.44 -12.73
CA PRO A 202 -10.39 4.36 -11.91
C PRO A 202 -11.54 3.54 -12.55
N LYS A 203 -11.54 3.42 -13.88
CA LYS A 203 -12.55 2.66 -14.65
C LYS A 203 -12.30 1.16 -14.69
N ASP A 204 -11.11 0.70 -14.26
CA ASP A 204 -10.79 -0.72 -14.25
C ASP A 204 -11.63 -1.45 -13.19
N LYS A 205 -12.12 -2.64 -13.57
CA LYS A 205 -12.88 -3.50 -12.65
C LYS A 205 -11.96 -4.22 -11.66
N PHE A 206 -12.43 -4.37 -10.43
CA PHE A 206 -11.82 -5.25 -9.45
C PHE A 206 -11.98 -6.73 -9.87
N PRO A 207 -11.30 -7.68 -9.19
CA PRO A 207 -11.38 -9.11 -9.50
C PRO A 207 -12.80 -9.70 -9.45
N ASP A 208 -13.79 -9.01 -8.88
CA ASP A 208 -15.20 -9.38 -8.90
C ASP A 208 -15.86 -9.21 -10.29
N GLY A 209 -15.16 -8.55 -11.24
CA GLY A 209 -15.63 -8.27 -12.59
C GLY A 209 -16.79 -7.27 -12.69
N LYS A 210 -17.22 -6.68 -11.58
CA LYS A 210 -18.40 -5.79 -11.48
C LYS A 210 -18.06 -4.38 -11.04
N THR A 211 -17.43 -4.27 -9.87
CA THR A 211 -17.14 -3.00 -9.20
C THR A 211 -15.89 -2.36 -9.78
N SER A 212 -15.93 -1.06 -10.06
CA SER A 212 -14.74 -0.27 -10.41
C SER A 212 -14.28 0.60 -9.25
N LEU A 213 -13.05 1.12 -9.34
CA LEU A 213 -12.56 2.09 -8.35
C LEU A 213 -13.36 3.40 -8.43
N ARG A 214 -13.84 3.79 -9.63
CA ARG A 214 -14.77 4.91 -9.81
C ARG A 214 -16.04 4.73 -8.96
N ASP A 215 -16.69 3.54 -9.03
CA ASP A 215 -17.91 3.26 -8.29
C ASP A 215 -17.69 3.39 -6.78
N LEU A 216 -16.57 2.81 -6.27
CA LEU A 216 -16.20 2.92 -4.86
C LEU A 216 -15.80 4.35 -4.48
N GLY A 217 -15.19 5.10 -5.39
CA GLY A 217 -14.83 6.50 -5.18
C GLY A 217 -16.05 7.38 -4.99
N HIS A 218 -17.11 7.20 -5.79
CA HIS A 218 -18.38 7.91 -5.60
C HIS A 218 -19.06 7.54 -4.29
N LEU A 219 -19.12 6.24 -3.96
CA LEU A 219 -19.68 5.79 -2.69
C LEU A 219 -18.94 6.40 -1.48
N LEU A 220 -17.60 6.38 -1.49
CA LEU A 220 -16.81 6.95 -0.40
C LEU A 220 -16.95 8.47 -0.33
N TYR A 221 -17.08 9.14 -1.48
CA TYR A 221 -17.34 10.58 -1.55
C TYR A 221 -18.67 10.92 -0.84
N GLU A 222 -19.77 10.20 -1.14
CA GLU A 222 -21.07 10.37 -0.49
C GLU A 222 -20.97 10.17 1.02
N ILE A 223 -20.30 9.10 1.47
CA ILE A 223 -20.12 8.82 2.89
C ILE A 223 -19.35 9.94 3.59
N LEU A 224 -18.21 10.38 3.03
CA LEU A 224 -17.34 11.38 3.65
C LEU A 224 -17.93 12.79 3.60
N THR A 225 -18.74 13.12 2.59
CA THR A 225 -19.42 14.44 2.50
C THR A 225 -20.48 14.61 3.59
N ASN A 226 -21.07 13.51 4.08
CA ASN A 226 -22.03 13.54 5.17
C ASN A 226 -21.38 13.61 6.57
N VAL A 227 -20.04 13.58 6.66
CA VAL A 227 -19.33 13.71 7.93
C VAL A 227 -19.06 15.18 8.23
N ASP A 228 -19.76 15.76 9.19
CA ASP A 228 -19.49 17.11 9.68
C ASP A 228 -18.27 17.09 10.59
N GLU A 229 -17.11 17.51 10.05
CA GLU A 229 -15.85 17.55 10.78
C GLU A 229 -15.91 18.48 12.01
N THR A 230 -16.82 19.47 12.05
CA THR A 230 -16.97 20.38 13.20
C THR A 230 -17.50 19.68 14.43
N LEU A 231 -18.23 18.58 14.25
CA LEU A 231 -18.80 17.76 15.32
C LEU A 231 -17.83 16.71 15.86
N LEU A 232 -16.72 16.47 15.16
CA LEU A 232 -15.75 15.42 15.55
C LEU A 232 -14.76 15.86 16.63
N GLY A 233 -14.85 17.10 17.10
CA GLY A 233 -14.14 17.60 18.29
C GLY A 233 -12.78 18.21 17.98
N MET A 234 -11.71 17.43 17.82
CA MET A 234 -10.35 17.98 17.74
C MET A 234 -9.99 18.52 16.35
N LYS A 235 -9.57 19.76 16.31
CA LYS A 235 -8.88 20.32 15.12
C LYS A 235 -7.38 20.04 15.22
N TYR A 236 -6.81 19.59 14.12
CA TYR A 236 -5.37 19.32 14.03
C TYR A 236 -4.65 20.51 13.40
N GLU A 237 -4.43 21.56 14.23
CA GLU A 237 -3.75 22.77 13.78
C GLU A 237 -2.27 22.48 13.47
N ARG A 238 -1.82 22.96 12.31
CA ARG A 238 -0.45 22.82 11.85
C ARG A 238 0.42 23.94 12.42
N THR A 239 0.97 23.71 13.59
CA THR A 239 1.80 24.68 14.32
C THR A 239 3.25 24.24 14.52
N ILE A 240 3.58 22.97 14.25
CA ILE A 240 4.91 22.39 14.43
C ILE A 240 5.74 22.67 13.19
N GLU A 241 6.87 23.34 13.36
CA GLU A 241 7.80 23.64 12.26
C GLU A 241 8.54 22.38 11.78
N ALA A 242 9.01 22.37 10.54
CA ALA A 242 9.66 21.20 9.92
C ALA A 242 10.88 20.66 10.72
N PRO A 243 11.76 21.49 11.32
CA PRO A 243 12.85 20.98 12.15
C PRO A 243 12.38 20.21 13.39
N ASP A 244 11.33 20.69 14.06
CA ASP A 244 10.77 20.05 15.26
C ASP A 244 10.04 18.75 14.89
N ALA A 245 9.31 18.74 13.78
CA ALA A 245 8.69 17.56 13.22
C ALA A 245 9.74 16.48 12.85
N ALA A 246 10.86 16.89 12.23
CA ALA A 246 11.97 16.00 11.92
C ALA A 246 12.62 15.42 13.19
N ALA A 247 12.82 16.23 14.22
CA ALA A 247 13.38 15.77 15.49
C ALA A 247 12.48 14.75 16.18
N GLU A 248 11.17 14.99 16.22
CA GLU A 248 10.21 14.07 16.82
C GLU A 248 10.11 12.75 16.01
N LEU A 249 10.09 12.80 14.68
CA LEU A 249 10.11 11.60 13.84
C LEU A 249 11.42 10.80 14.01
N ASN A 250 12.58 11.47 14.11
CA ASN A 250 13.86 10.80 14.41
C ASN A 250 13.79 10.03 15.72
N ARG A 251 13.26 10.63 16.77
CA ARG A 251 13.07 9.98 18.08
C ARG A 251 12.17 8.73 17.96
N ARG A 252 11.04 8.84 17.23
CA ARG A 252 10.11 7.71 17.02
C ARG A 252 10.74 6.59 16.19
N PHE A 253 11.48 6.95 15.15
CA PHE A 253 12.14 5.96 14.30
C PHE A 253 13.29 5.27 14.99
N ALA A 254 14.05 5.96 15.85
CA ALA A 254 15.06 5.32 16.70
C ALA A 254 14.43 4.23 17.59
N ASN A 255 13.27 4.51 18.20
CA ASN A 255 12.55 3.53 19.00
C ASN A 255 12.03 2.31 18.19
N TYR A 256 11.68 2.52 16.93
CA TYR A 256 11.10 1.46 16.09
C TYR A 256 12.16 0.65 15.31
N PHE A 257 13.13 1.33 14.70
CA PHE A 257 14.14 0.70 13.83
C PHE A 257 15.47 0.42 14.54
N GLY A 258 15.69 1.01 15.72
CA GLY A 258 16.98 1.09 16.39
C GLY A 258 17.74 2.37 16.02
N ASP A 259 18.70 2.74 16.87
CA ASP A 259 19.49 3.95 16.72
C ASP A 259 20.23 3.97 15.36
N SER A 260 20.15 5.12 14.69
CA SER A 260 20.86 5.40 13.44
C SER A 260 20.45 4.57 12.20
N ALA A 261 19.42 3.72 12.29
CA ALA A 261 18.95 2.93 11.15
C ALA A 261 18.19 3.78 10.10
N VAL A 262 17.48 4.82 10.56
CA VAL A 262 16.68 5.72 9.71
C VAL A 262 16.89 7.15 10.15
N ARG A 263 17.07 8.06 9.19
CA ARG A 263 17.23 9.50 9.44
C ARG A 263 16.06 10.27 8.87
N VAL A 264 15.66 11.34 9.59
CA VAL A 264 14.71 12.32 9.08
C VAL A 264 15.45 13.65 8.89
N GLU A 265 15.36 14.20 7.68
CA GLU A 265 16.07 15.40 7.25
C GLU A 265 15.06 16.45 6.73
N VAL A 266 15.36 17.72 6.95
CA VAL A 266 14.61 18.83 6.33
C VAL A 266 15.18 19.05 4.94
N ASP A 267 14.32 19.18 3.93
CA ASP A 267 14.71 19.33 2.52
C ASP A 267 13.90 20.45 1.86
N ASP A 268 14.57 21.36 1.20
CA ASP A 268 13.96 22.51 0.52
C ASP A 268 13.54 22.21 -0.93
N THR A 269 13.90 21.05 -1.44
CA THR A 269 13.59 20.64 -2.82
C THR A 269 12.31 19.80 -2.93
N LEU A 270 11.73 19.37 -1.80
CA LEU A 270 10.51 18.58 -1.77
C LEU A 270 9.28 19.39 -2.20
N LEU A 271 8.42 18.76 -3.01
CA LEU A 271 7.11 19.31 -3.38
C LEU A 271 5.98 18.78 -2.48
N SER A 272 6.14 17.61 -1.86
CA SER A 272 5.23 17.04 -0.87
C SER A 272 5.72 17.39 0.53
N ASP A 273 4.82 17.36 1.53
CA ASP A 273 5.19 17.66 2.92
C ASP A 273 6.26 16.68 3.45
N ALA A 274 6.23 15.42 2.99
CA ALA A 274 7.27 14.44 3.29
C ALA A 274 7.43 13.42 2.16
N ALA A 275 8.56 12.71 2.17
CA ALA A 275 8.83 11.59 1.27
C ALA A 275 9.84 10.62 1.89
N ALA A 276 9.55 9.31 1.83
CA ALA A 276 10.50 8.26 2.23
C ALA A 276 11.49 7.97 1.11
N GLY A 277 12.74 7.77 1.53
CA GLY A 277 13.80 7.17 0.73
C GLY A 277 14.00 5.69 1.08
N SER A 278 15.24 5.23 0.90
CA SER A 278 15.61 3.85 1.20
C SER A 278 15.79 3.58 2.70
N ASP A 279 16.38 4.54 3.40
CA ASP A 279 16.78 4.51 4.80
C ASP A 279 16.69 5.90 5.46
N TYR A 280 15.90 6.78 4.85
CA TYR A 280 15.65 8.12 5.34
C TYR A 280 14.23 8.58 5.01
N VAL A 281 13.78 9.60 5.73
CA VAL A 281 12.58 10.37 5.40
C VAL A 281 12.97 11.83 5.29
N LYS A 282 12.47 12.52 4.29
CA LYS A 282 12.63 13.96 4.13
C LYS A 282 11.32 14.65 4.44
N VAL A 283 11.37 15.76 5.15
CA VAL A 283 10.25 16.66 5.38
C VAL A 283 10.52 18.01 4.71
N ARG A 284 9.50 18.61 4.10
CA ARG A 284 9.64 19.83 3.33
C ARG A 284 9.97 21.02 4.23
N SER A 285 11.02 21.75 3.89
CA SER A 285 11.37 23.01 4.52
C SER A 285 10.20 24.01 4.41
N GLY A 286 9.92 24.74 5.50
CA GLY A 286 8.81 25.70 5.57
C GLY A 286 7.41 25.07 5.67
N ALA A 287 7.27 23.76 5.60
CA ALA A 287 6.01 23.11 5.93
C ALA A 287 5.76 23.13 7.43
N LYS A 288 4.50 23.30 7.81
CA LYS A 288 4.04 23.13 9.18
C LYS A 288 3.28 21.83 9.34
N PHE A 289 3.40 21.22 10.48
CA PHE A 289 2.79 19.94 10.81
C PHE A 289 1.90 20.04 12.04
N SER A 290 0.87 19.26 12.10
CA SER A 290 0.14 18.96 13.33
C SER A 290 0.72 17.70 14.00
N THR A 291 0.38 17.47 15.26
CA THR A 291 0.70 16.21 15.94
C THR A 291 0.15 15.01 15.18
N ARG A 292 -1.04 15.15 14.56
CA ARG A 292 -1.67 14.11 13.74
C ARG A 292 -0.89 13.85 12.45
N ASP A 293 -0.34 14.89 11.80
CA ASP A 293 0.52 14.71 10.62
C ASP A 293 1.77 13.90 10.98
N ILE A 294 2.40 14.18 12.13
CA ILE A 294 3.56 13.40 12.62
C ILE A 294 3.17 11.94 12.87
N ASP A 295 2.01 11.68 13.47
CA ASP A 295 1.50 10.33 13.68
C ASP A 295 1.28 9.58 12.36
N ILE A 296 0.76 10.28 11.34
CA ILE A 296 0.57 9.73 10.00
C ILE A 296 1.90 9.43 9.34
N LEU A 297 2.86 10.36 9.39
CA LEU A 297 4.17 10.19 8.78
C LEU A 297 4.97 9.04 9.41
N GLU A 298 4.85 8.84 10.72
CA GLU A 298 5.44 7.67 11.39
C GLU A 298 4.95 6.37 10.78
N VAL A 299 3.63 6.25 10.57
CA VAL A 299 3.02 5.03 10.03
C VAL A 299 3.27 4.90 8.53
N HIS A 300 2.96 5.94 7.76
CA HIS A 300 2.99 5.92 6.31
C HIS A 300 4.42 5.78 5.77
N GLU A 301 5.27 6.75 6.14
CA GLU A 301 6.65 6.80 5.64
C GLU A 301 7.54 5.79 6.38
N GLY A 302 7.43 5.71 7.72
CA GLY A 302 8.28 4.85 8.53
C GLY A 302 7.87 3.39 8.47
N TRP A 303 6.73 3.04 9.04
CA TRP A 303 6.35 1.63 9.23
C TRP A 303 6.07 0.88 7.92
N VAL A 304 5.75 1.58 6.83
CA VAL A 304 5.49 0.93 5.54
C VAL A 304 6.62 1.21 4.56
N HIS A 305 6.84 2.46 4.15
CA HIS A 305 7.77 2.73 3.04
C HIS A 305 9.23 2.46 3.40
N VAL A 306 9.70 2.95 4.55
CA VAL A 306 11.07 2.69 5.02
C VAL A 306 11.23 1.25 5.45
N ALA A 307 10.31 0.68 6.24
CA ALA A 307 10.40 -0.70 6.69
C ALA A 307 10.50 -1.69 5.53
N THR A 308 9.66 -1.55 4.50
CA THR A 308 9.74 -2.39 3.30
C THR A 308 11.02 -2.16 2.50
N SER A 309 11.53 -0.92 2.46
CA SER A 309 12.81 -0.61 1.82
C SER A 309 13.97 -1.31 2.53
N LEU A 310 14.04 -1.24 3.86
CA LEU A 310 15.07 -1.89 4.67
C LEU A 310 14.98 -3.42 4.58
N ASN A 311 13.78 -3.99 4.64
CA ASN A 311 13.57 -5.42 4.45
C ASN A 311 14.05 -5.89 3.06
N GLY A 312 13.76 -5.10 2.02
CA GLY A 312 14.25 -5.37 0.66
C GLY A 312 15.75 -5.23 0.53
N GLN A 313 16.38 -4.27 1.20
CA GLN A 313 17.85 -4.11 1.21
C GLN A 313 18.56 -5.26 1.96
N ALA A 314 17.92 -5.82 2.98
CA ALA A 314 18.45 -6.96 3.73
C ALA A 314 18.46 -8.27 2.93
N GLN A 315 17.83 -8.31 1.76
CA GLN A 315 17.83 -9.48 0.87
C GLN A 315 19.21 -9.67 0.22
N THR A 316 19.76 -10.85 0.35
CA THR A 316 21.07 -11.19 -0.24
C THR A 316 20.95 -11.73 -1.67
N VAL A 317 19.91 -12.47 -1.96
CA VAL A 317 19.60 -13.04 -3.28
C VAL A 317 18.49 -12.21 -3.95
N ALA A 318 17.36 -12.02 -3.29
CA ALA A 318 16.18 -11.31 -3.82
C ALA A 318 16.33 -9.77 -3.79
N LYS A 319 17.48 -9.23 -4.23
CA LYS A 319 17.82 -7.79 -4.16
C LYS A 319 16.84 -6.88 -4.89
N TRP A 320 16.10 -7.37 -5.88
CA TRP A 320 15.06 -6.60 -6.60
C TRP A 320 13.95 -6.11 -5.65
N LEU A 321 13.71 -6.80 -4.52
CA LEU A 321 12.71 -6.41 -3.51
C LEU A 321 13.02 -5.08 -2.84
N SER A 322 14.25 -4.55 -2.98
CA SER A 322 14.61 -3.20 -2.53
C SER A 322 14.12 -2.09 -3.46
N LYS A 323 13.56 -2.42 -4.62
CA LYS A 323 13.12 -1.49 -5.65
C LYS A 323 11.65 -1.67 -5.96
N GLY A 324 10.96 -0.54 -6.20
CA GLY A 324 9.51 -0.51 -6.43
C GLY A 324 9.17 -0.30 -7.91
N PRO A 325 9.08 -1.35 -8.74
CA PRO A 325 8.48 -1.21 -10.06
C PRO A 325 7.01 -0.78 -9.91
N PRO A 326 6.39 -0.18 -10.94
CA PRO A 326 5.02 0.37 -10.85
C PRO A 326 3.97 -0.57 -10.27
N ARG A 327 4.01 -1.87 -10.56
CA ARG A 327 3.05 -2.87 -10.06
C ARG A 327 3.02 -2.97 -8.53
N THR A 328 4.11 -2.64 -7.86
CA THR A 328 4.20 -2.66 -6.41
C THR A 328 3.61 -1.41 -5.75
N THR A 329 3.36 -0.35 -6.54
CA THR A 329 2.85 0.93 -6.03
C THR A 329 1.49 0.76 -5.35
N THR A 330 0.59 -0.02 -5.94
CA THR A 330 -0.74 -0.28 -5.38
C THR A 330 -0.65 -0.90 -3.98
N VAL A 331 0.22 -1.90 -3.79
CA VAL A 331 0.44 -2.51 -2.47
C VAL A 331 1.03 -1.49 -1.51
N GLN A 332 2.09 -0.78 -1.91
CA GLN A 332 2.83 0.13 -1.03
C GLN A 332 1.98 1.32 -0.55
N GLU A 333 1.36 2.05 -1.47
CA GLU A 333 0.56 3.23 -1.13
C GLU A 333 -0.72 2.83 -0.38
N GLY A 334 -1.37 1.76 -0.84
CA GLY A 334 -2.58 1.25 -0.19
C GLY A 334 -2.31 0.66 1.19
N LEU A 335 -1.17 -0.02 1.39
CA LEU A 335 -0.79 -0.59 2.68
C LEU A 335 -0.48 0.53 3.69
N ALA A 336 0.19 1.59 3.26
CA ALA A 336 0.47 2.77 4.08
C ALA A 336 -0.84 3.44 4.53
N ALA A 337 -1.76 3.71 3.60
CA ALA A 337 -3.05 4.29 3.93
C ALA A 337 -3.93 3.36 4.80
N LEU A 338 -3.89 2.04 4.56
CA LEU A 338 -4.63 1.06 5.37
C LEU A 338 -4.06 0.99 6.80
N CYS A 339 -2.73 1.09 6.98
CA CYS A 339 -2.12 1.17 8.29
C CYS A 339 -2.54 2.44 9.06
N GLU A 340 -2.70 3.58 8.37
CA GLU A 340 -3.27 4.79 8.99
C GLU A 340 -4.69 4.54 9.51
N ILE A 341 -5.52 3.80 8.75
CA ILE A 341 -6.89 3.43 9.15
C ILE A 341 -6.86 2.49 10.36
N PHE A 342 -6.06 1.42 10.32
CA PHE A 342 -5.96 0.44 11.41
C PHE A 342 -5.44 1.04 12.73
N THR A 343 -4.66 2.13 12.65
CA THR A 343 -4.13 2.84 13.81
C THR A 343 -4.96 4.04 14.24
N PHE A 344 -6.12 4.28 13.60
CA PHE A 344 -6.98 5.45 13.83
C PHE A 344 -6.23 6.79 13.69
N ARG A 345 -5.20 6.85 12.81
CA ARG A 345 -4.40 8.05 12.60
C ARG A 345 -4.88 8.90 11.43
N THR A 346 -5.57 8.28 10.44
CA THR A 346 -6.23 9.06 9.39
C THR A 346 -7.42 9.87 9.92
N TYR A 347 -7.87 10.86 9.17
CA TYR A 347 -9.01 11.72 9.51
C TYR A 347 -9.78 12.07 8.24
N PRO A 348 -11.06 12.56 8.34
CA PRO A 348 -11.94 12.70 7.18
C PRO A 348 -11.36 13.49 6.02
N ARG A 349 -10.81 14.71 6.26
CA ARG A 349 -10.22 15.54 5.21
C ARG A 349 -9.07 14.84 4.48
N ARG A 350 -8.24 14.03 5.18
CA ARG A 350 -7.18 13.24 4.54
C ARG A 350 -7.74 12.10 3.70
N ALA A 351 -8.70 11.35 4.23
CA ALA A 351 -9.37 10.27 3.50
C ALA A 351 -10.08 10.83 2.25
N ARG A 352 -10.80 11.94 2.40
CA ARG A 352 -11.45 12.66 1.31
C ARG A 352 -10.44 13.07 0.24
N ARG A 353 -9.31 13.67 0.61
CA ARG A 353 -8.27 14.09 -0.34
C ARG A 353 -7.69 12.92 -1.16
N LEU A 354 -7.52 11.73 -0.56
CA LEU A 354 -7.08 10.55 -1.30
C LEU A 354 -8.15 10.07 -2.29
N ASN A 355 -9.41 10.12 -1.90
CA ASN A 355 -10.53 9.75 -2.75
C ASN A 355 -10.76 10.75 -3.89
N ASP A 356 -10.69 12.04 -3.60
CA ASP A 356 -10.88 13.10 -4.58
C ASP A 356 -9.83 13.03 -5.69
N ARG A 357 -8.61 12.56 -5.40
CA ARG A 357 -7.60 12.30 -6.44
C ARG A 357 -8.00 11.18 -7.39
N VAL A 358 -8.72 10.16 -6.93
CA VAL A 358 -9.29 9.12 -7.80
C VAL A 358 -10.32 9.71 -8.74
N LEU A 359 -11.25 10.51 -8.20
CA LEU A 359 -12.29 11.17 -8.98
C LEU A 359 -11.71 12.21 -9.94
N ALA A 360 -10.63 12.89 -9.56
CA ALA A 360 -9.91 13.82 -10.44
C ALA A 360 -9.22 13.11 -11.61
N VAL A 361 -8.60 11.93 -11.39
CA VAL A 361 -8.05 11.11 -12.47
C VAL A 361 -9.17 10.70 -13.43
N ASP A 362 -10.32 10.26 -12.91
CA ASP A 362 -11.47 9.86 -13.69
C ASP A 362 -12.02 11.00 -14.56
N LYS A 363 -12.20 12.20 -13.98
CA LYS A 363 -12.61 13.40 -14.71
C LYS A 363 -11.63 13.76 -15.83
N ALA A 364 -10.32 13.71 -15.53
CA ALA A 364 -9.28 13.99 -16.51
C ALA A 364 -9.23 12.94 -17.62
N GLU A 365 -9.49 11.66 -17.34
CA GLU A 365 -9.66 10.60 -18.35
C GLU A 365 -10.92 10.82 -19.22
N ASP A 366 -11.95 11.46 -18.68
CA ASP A 366 -13.18 11.82 -19.39
C ASP A 366 -13.04 13.13 -20.18
N GLY A 367 -11.85 13.76 -20.20
CA GLY A 367 -11.53 14.90 -21.01
C GLY A 367 -11.48 16.24 -20.26
N ALA A 368 -11.69 16.27 -18.93
CA ALA A 368 -11.54 17.49 -18.15
C ALA A 368 -10.09 17.99 -18.23
N SER A 369 -9.92 19.28 -18.53
CA SER A 369 -8.63 19.95 -18.61
C SER A 369 -8.03 20.20 -17.20
N PHE A 370 -6.79 20.69 -17.17
CA PHE A 370 -6.16 21.15 -15.94
C PHE A 370 -7.01 22.21 -15.21
N VAL A 371 -7.56 23.17 -15.95
CA VAL A 371 -8.38 24.25 -15.38
C VAL A 371 -9.69 23.66 -14.82
N ASP A 372 -10.35 22.75 -15.53
CA ASP A 372 -11.59 22.13 -15.07
C ASP A 372 -11.39 21.34 -13.77
N VAL A 373 -10.30 20.56 -13.67
CA VAL A 373 -9.97 19.79 -12.48
C VAL A 373 -9.56 20.71 -11.31
N PHE A 374 -8.83 21.79 -11.58
CA PHE A 374 -8.48 22.81 -10.59
C PHE A 374 -9.75 23.45 -10.00
N GLU A 375 -10.68 23.89 -10.85
CA GLU A 375 -11.94 24.49 -10.43
C GLU A 375 -12.80 23.50 -9.66
N TRP A 376 -12.80 22.23 -10.08
CA TRP A 376 -13.50 21.20 -9.33
C TRP A 376 -12.93 21.05 -7.91
N PHE A 377 -11.61 20.96 -7.70
CA PHE A 377 -11.03 20.95 -6.35
C PHE A 377 -11.42 22.19 -5.54
N ARG A 378 -11.50 23.36 -6.18
CA ARG A 378 -11.93 24.58 -5.53
C ARG A 378 -13.40 24.52 -5.06
N THR A 379 -14.30 23.92 -5.86
CA THR A 379 -15.69 23.67 -5.44
C THR A 379 -15.79 22.67 -4.31
N GLU A 380 -14.82 21.74 -4.19
CA GLU A 380 -14.72 20.79 -3.09
C GLU A 380 -14.17 21.41 -1.79
N GLY A 381 -13.85 22.70 -1.77
CA GLY A 381 -13.42 23.45 -0.58
C GLY A 381 -11.93 23.37 -0.28
N TYR A 382 -11.09 23.04 -1.26
CA TYR A 382 -9.64 23.14 -1.16
C TYR A 382 -9.20 24.59 -1.41
N ASP A 383 -8.14 25.04 -0.72
CA ASP A 383 -7.51 26.32 -1.04
C ASP A 383 -6.75 26.27 -2.38
N GLU A 384 -6.36 27.44 -2.88
CA GLU A 384 -5.76 27.55 -4.22
C GLU A 384 -4.42 26.81 -4.35
N GLU A 385 -3.62 26.76 -3.29
CA GLU A 385 -2.36 26.02 -3.25
C GLU A 385 -2.64 24.51 -3.28
N GLU A 386 -3.56 24.02 -2.46
CA GLU A 386 -3.99 22.62 -2.46
C GLU A 386 -4.61 22.21 -3.80
N CYS A 387 -5.45 23.09 -4.41
CA CYS A 387 -6.03 22.85 -5.74
C CYS A 387 -4.95 22.67 -6.79
N PHE A 388 -3.97 23.57 -6.86
CA PHE A 388 -2.88 23.49 -7.81
C PHE A 388 -2.05 22.22 -7.59
N HIS A 389 -1.67 21.94 -6.35
CA HIS A 389 -0.85 20.77 -6.01
C HIS A 389 -1.56 19.46 -6.33
N ASN A 390 -2.85 19.32 -6.03
CA ASN A 390 -3.63 18.12 -6.36
C ASN A 390 -3.80 17.98 -7.88
N THR A 391 -4.15 19.05 -8.59
CA THR A 391 -4.32 19.02 -10.04
C THR A 391 -3.01 18.70 -10.77
N ARG A 392 -1.88 19.32 -10.35
CA ARG A 392 -0.56 19.03 -10.92
C ARG A 392 -0.20 17.56 -10.79
N ARG A 393 -0.57 16.86 -9.70
CA ARG A 393 -0.31 15.43 -9.54
C ARG A 393 -0.99 14.59 -10.62
N ILE A 394 -2.16 15.03 -11.09
CA ILE A 394 -2.96 14.35 -12.12
C ILE A 394 -2.39 14.60 -13.52
N PHE A 395 -1.86 15.79 -13.79
CA PHE A 395 -1.46 16.19 -15.14
C PHE A 395 0.04 16.14 -15.42
N ARG A 396 0.90 16.05 -14.39
CA ARG A 396 2.35 15.97 -14.62
C ARG A 396 2.73 14.76 -15.46
N GLY A 397 3.50 15.00 -16.52
CA GLY A 397 3.89 13.99 -17.51
C GLY A 397 2.84 13.73 -18.58
N GLY A 398 1.56 14.01 -18.30
CA GLY A 398 0.44 13.87 -19.24
C GLY A 398 0.15 15.14 -20.04
N VAL A 399 -1.09 15.26 -20.52
CA VAL A 399 -1.56 16.37 -21.36
C VAL A 399 -2.52 17.25 -20.57
N VAL A 400 -2.24 18.54 -20.48
CA VAL A 400 -3.00 19.49 -19.66
C VAL A 400 -4.38 19.84 -20.21
N ASP A 401 -4.62 19.57 -21.50
CA ASP A 401 -5.92 19.77 -22.18
C ASP A 401 -6.98 18.72 -21.76
N GLY A 402 -6.57 17.65 -21.08
CA GLY A 402 -7.45 16.54 -20.68
C GLY A 402 -7.31 15.27 -21.53
N GLY A 403 -8.01 14.21 -21.13
CA GLY A 403 -8.05 12.92 -21.82
C GLY A 403 -6.80 12.04 -21.63
N ALA A 404 -5.70 12.59 -21.09
CA ALA A 404 -4.43 11.87 -20.98
C ALA A 404 -3.69 12.17 -19.65
N PRO A 405 -4.25 11.85 -18.47
CA PRO A 405 -3.64 12.13 -17.17
C PRO A 405 -2.55 11.14 -16.79
N PHE A 406 -1.84 11.45 -15.69
CA PHE A 406 -1.01 10.51 -14.95
C PHE A 406 -1.85 9.78 -13.90
N THR A 407 -2.07 8.49 -14.07
CA THR A 407 -3.06 7.71 -13.31
C THR A 407 -2.55 7.18 -11.96
N LYS A 408 -1.30 7.44 -11.60
CA LYS A 408 -0.63 6.87 -10.40
C LYS A 408 -1.45 7.05 -9.11
N ASP A 409 -2.11 8.18 -8.94
CA ASP A 409 -2.78 8.50 -7.68
C ASP A 409 -4.04 7.64 -7.43
N ALA A 410 -4.55 6.91 -8.43
CA ALA A 410 -5.55 5.87 -8.25
C ALA A 410 -5.05 4.68 -7.40
N CYS A 411 -3.74 4.46 -7.33
CA CYS A 411 -3.14 3.36 -6.57
C CYS A 411 -3.44 3.40 -5.06
N TYR A 412 -3.67 4.58 -4.47
CA TYR A 412 -3.95 4.71 -3.03
C TYR A 412 -5.24 3.98 -2.65
N CYS A 413 -6.37 4.43 -3.16
CA CYS A 413 -7.67 3.83 -2.83
C CYS A 413 -7.81 2.40 -3.39
N LYS A 414 -7.30 2.14 -4.62
CA LYS A 414 -7.22 0.78 -5.17
C LYS A 414 -6.45 -0.14 -4.23
N GLY A 415 -5.33 0.33 -3.71
CA GLY A 415 -4.48 -0.42 -2.81
C GLY A 415 -5.10 -0.65 -1.43
N ILE A 416 -5.85 0.31 -0.87
CA ILE A 416 -6.62 0.10 0.38
C ILE A 416 -7.56 -1.09 0.20
N VAL A 417 -8.35 -1.11 -0.88
CA VAL A 417 -9.31 -2.19 -1.16
C VAL A 417 -8.62 -3.54 -1.33
N LEU A 418 -7.57 -3.59 -2.15
CA LEU A 418 -6.89 -4.85 -2.46
C LEU A 418 -6.08 -5.40 -1.28
N ASN A 419 -5.39 -4.56 -0.51
CA ASN A 419 -4.69 -5.00 0.71
C ASN A 419 -5.68 -5.49 1.77
N TYR A 420 -6.79 -4.77 1.98
CA TYR A 420 -7.86 -5.22 2.87
C TYR A 420 -8.40 -6.58 2.44
N ALA A 421 -8.71 -6.74 1.16
CA ALA A 421 -9.22 -8.00 0.61
C ALA A 421 -8.20 -9.14 0.74
N PHE A 422 -6.91 -8.88 0.47
CA PHE A 422 -5.82 -9.85 0.64
C PHE A 422 -5.71 -10.35 2.08
N ILE A 423 -5.62 -9.42 3.05
CA ILE A 423 -5.50 -9.74 4.48
C ILE A 423 -6.73 -10.53 4.96
N ARG A 424 -7.93 -10.05 4.61
CA ARG A 424 -9.18 -10.75 4.95
C ARG A 424 -9.24 -12.16 4.37
N SER A 425 -8.88 -12.31 3.09
CA SER A 425 -8.87 -13.61 2.44
C SER A 425 -7.83 -14.56 3.04
N ALA A 426 -6.63 -14.04 3.37
CA ALA A 426 -5.59 -14.83 4.03
C ALA A 426 -6.08 -15.39 5.39
N ILE A 427 -6.78 -14.58 6.18
CA ILE A 427 -7.36 -15.02 7.45
C ILE A 427 -8.48 -16.05 7.22
N GLN A 428 -9.40 -15.78 6.27
CA GLN A 428 -10.53 -16.66 5.99
C GLN A 428 -10.12 -18.04 5.45
N HIS A 429 -8.99 -18.10 4.71
CA HIS A 429 -8.47 -19.33 4.12
C HIS A 429 -7.31 -19.96 4.93
N ASN A 430 -7.11 -19.51 6.19
CA ASN A 430 -6.06 -20.01 7.08
C ASN A 430 -4.64 -19.89 6.47
N ARG A 431 -4.39 -18.76 5.77
CA ARG A 431 -3.11 -18.41 5.15
C ARG A 431 -2.52 -17.15 5.75
N VAL A 432 -2.67 -17.01 7.08
CA VAL A 432 -2.12 -15.86 7.85
C VAL A 432 -0.59 -15.76 7.73
N ASP A 433 0.07 -16.87 7.41
CA ASP A 433 1.49 -16.97 7.08
C ASP A 433 1.93 -16.02 5.94
N LEU A 434 1.04 -15.66 5.04
CA LEU A 434 1.31 -14.79 3.90
C LEU A 434 1.29 -13.29 4.25
N ILE A 435 0.56 -12.90 5.30
CA ILE A 435 0.33 -11.49 5.63
C ILE A 435 1.65 -10.72 5.89
N PRO A 436 2.62 -11.24 6.68
CA PRO A 436 3.89 -10.54 6.88
C PRO A 436 4.68 -10.29 5.60
N PHE A 437 4.50 -11.12 4.57
CA PHE A 437 5.23 -10.98 3.29
C PHE A 437 4.81 -9.77 2.46
N LEU A 438 3.72 -9.09 2.80
CA LEU A 438 3.42 -7.75 2.27
C LEU A 438 4.53 -6.74 2.61
N PHE A 439 5.36 -7.02 3.62
CA PHE A 439 6.46 -6.18 4.10
C PHE A 439 7.85 -6.72 3.73
N VAL A 440 7.97 -7.84 2.99
CA VAL A 440 9.28 -8.46 2.69
C VAL A 440 10.18 -7.59 1.81
N GLY A 441 9.59 -6.59 1.19
CA GLY A 441 10.19 -5.61 0.30
C GLY A 441 9.12 -4.87 -0.48
N LYS A 442 9.43 -4.41 -1.68
CA LYS A 442 8.46 -3.84 -2.62
C LYS A 442 7.85 -4.98 -3.44
N VAL A 443 6.62 -5.34 -3.13
CA VAL A 443 5.93 -6.53 -3.69
C VAL A 443 4.61 -6.19 -4.36
N ALA A 444 4.18 -7.02 -5.29
CA ALA A 444 2.79 -7.11 -5.73
C ALA A 444 2.09 -8.29 -5.02
N HIS A 445 0.75 -8.25 -4.91
CA HIS A 445 0.00 -9.30 -4.20
C HIS A 445 0.23 -10.69 -4.80
N GLU A 446 0.33 -10.78 -6.12
CA GLU A 446 0.52 -12.02 -6.88
C GLU A 446 1.86 -12.69 -6.56
N ASP A 447 2.87 -11.90 -6.17
CA ASP A 447 4.21 -12.40 -5.85
C ASP A 447 4.28 -13.02 -4.46
N VAL A 448 3.44 -12.55 -3.52
CA VAL A 448 3.53 -12.89 -2.09
C VAL A 448 3.54 -14.41 -1.84
N PRO A 449 2.67 -15.24 -2.44
CA PRO A 449 2.70 -16.68 -2.21
C PRO A 449 3.97 -17.36 -2.75
N VAL A 450 4.55 -16.83 -3.83
CA VAL A 450 5.82 -17.33 -4.39
C VAL A 450 6.97 -16.99 -3.44
N LEU A 451 7.07 -15.72 -3.03
CA LEU A 451 8.13 -15.24 -2.15
C LEU A 451 8.13 -15.96 -0.79
N ALA A 452 6.95 -16.21 -0.23
CA ALA A 452 6.82 -16.96 1.03
C ALA A 452 7.38 -18.39 0.91
N ARG A 453 7.10 -19.10 -0.18
CA ARG A 453 7.65 -20.45 -0.41
C ARG A 453 9.17 -20.45 -0.57
N ARG A 454 9.74 -19.39 -1.15
CA ARG A 454 11.18 -19.27 -1.44
C ARG A 454 12.04 -18.93 -0.21
N VAL A 455 11.43 -18.83 0.97
CA VAL A 455 12.17 -18.74 2.25
C VAL A 455 12.86 -20.07 2.57
N ASN A 456 12.21 -21.20 2.32
CA ASN A 456 12.72 -22.53 2.65
C ASN A 456 14.03 -22.87 1.93
N ASP A 457 14.21 -22.37 0.71
CA ASP A 457 15.42 -22.56 -0.09
C ASP A 457 16.42 -21.39 0.06
N GLY A 458 16.08 -20.39 0.89
CA GLY A 458 16.94 -19.24 1.22
C GLY A 458 17.13 -18.26 0.06
N VAL A 459 16.25 -18.25 -0.93
CA VAL A 459 16.18 -17.20 -1.96
C VAL A 459 15.64 -15.91 -1.38
N VAL A 460 14.64 -16.00 -0.50
CA VAL A 460 14.01 -14.87 0.18
C VAL A 460 14.26 -14.96 1.68
N LYS A 461 14.62 -13.86 2.31
CA LYS A 461 14.63 -13.72 3.78
C LYS A 461 13.28 -13.19 4.25
N PRO A 462 12.71 -13.72 5.35
CA PRO A 462 11.48 -13.16 5.91
C PRO A 462 11.67 -11.68 6.31
N PRO A 463 10.59 -10.89 6.38
CA PRO A 463 10.67 -9.49 6.78
C PRO A 463 11.09 -9.36 8.24
N HIS A 464 12.02 -8.45 8.52
CA HIS A 464 12.48 -8.12 9.86
C HIS A 464 11.63 -7.02 10.51
N TYR A 465 11.39 -5.95 9.76
CA TYR A 465 10.59 -4.81 10.22
C TYR A 465 9.12 -5.00 9.85
N LEU A 466 8.26 -5.08 10.87
CA LEU A 466 6.81 -5.23 10.73
C LEU A 466 6.12 -4.21 11.63
N PRO A 467 5.06 -3.50 11.17
CA PRO A 467 4.23 -2.71 12.06
C PRO A 467 3.64 -3.56 13.20
N PRO A 468 3.38 -2.99 14.39
CA PRO A 468 2.94 -3.76 15.56
C PRO A 468 1.77 -4.71 15.29
N MET A 469 0.73 -4.26 14.53
CA MET A 469 -0.45 -5.07 14.19
C MET A 469 -0.16 -6.20 13.19
N PHE A 470 1.00 -6.18 12.51
CA PHE A 470 1.44 -7.25 11.60
C PHE A 470 2.50 -8.16 12.23
N ARG A 471 3.05 -7.76 13.39
CA ARG A 471 3.92 -8.58 14.22
C ARG A 471 3.11 -9.53 15.08
N ASP A 472 1.99 -9.04 15.65
CA ASP A 472 0.97 -9.84 16.33
C ASP A 472 -0.36 -9.75 15.57
N LEU A 473 -0.71 -10.84 14.89
CA LEU A 473 -1.89 -10.90 14.03
C LEU A 473 -3.21 -11.17 14.78
N ASN A 474 -3.18 -11.44 16.11
CA ASN A 474 -4.40 -11.79 16.86
C ASN A 474 -5.46 -10.67 16.78
N GLY A 475 -5.06 -9.42 17.08
CA GLY A 475 -5.95 -8.27 17.01
C GLY A 475 -6.49 -8.04 15.59
N LEU A 476 -5.63 -8.15 14.58
CA LEU A 476 -6.00 -7.98 13.18
C LEU A 476 -6.97 -9.07 12.71
N ALA A 477 -6.73 -10.33 13.11
CA ALA A 477 -7.62 -11.44 12.78
C ALA A 477 -9.03 -11.27 13.36
N ILE A 478 -9.11 -10.85 14.62
CA ILE A 478 -10.40 -10.57 15.28
C ILE A 478 -11.09 -9.36 14.64
N TRP A 479 -10.36 -8.29 14.34
CA TRP A 479 -10.93 -7.12 13.67
C TRP A 479 -11.53 -7.48 12.30
N MET A 480 -10.82 -8.29 11.50
CA MET A 480 -11.30 -8.78 10.21
C MET A 480 -12.51 -9.71 10.34
N ALA A 481 -12.54 -10.57 11.37
CA ALA A 481 -13.68 -11.43 11.64
C ALA A 481 -14.94 -10.61 11.96
N TYR A 482 -14.84 -9.63 12.87
CA TYR A 482 -15.97 -8.75 13.22
C TYR A 482 -16.36 -7.84 12.05
N SER A 483 -15.43 -7.29 11.29
CA SER A 483 -15.73 -6.54 10.08
C SER A 483 -16.58 -7.36 9.11
N THR A 484 -16.22 -8.65 8.90
CA THR A 484 -17.00 -9.57 8.07
C THR A 484 -18.38 -9.85 8.66
N PHE A 485 -18.47 -10.03 9.98
CA PHE A 485 -19.73 -10.25 10.67
C PHE A 485 -20.68 -9.04 10.54
N PHE A 486 -20.20 -7.84 10.79
CA PHE A 486 -21.01 -6.62 10.71
C PHE A 486 -21.55 -6.35 9.30
N THR A 487 -20.79 -6.67 8.24
CA THR A 487 -21.28 -6.55 6.86
C THR A 487 -22.40 -7.54 6.49
N LYS A 488 -22.67 -8.54 7.33
CA LYS A 488 -23.79 -9.47 7.16
C LYS A 488 -25.08 -9.00 7.85
N LEU A 489 -24.99 -8.01 8.72
CA LEU A 489 -26.18 -7.39 9.29
C LEU A 489 -26.87 -6.55 8.20
N GLY A 490 -28.16 -6.70 8.05
CA GLY A 490 -28.97 -5.92 7.10
C GLY A 490 -28.93 -4.43 7.49
N GLY A 491 -27.90 -3.72 6.97
CA GLY A 491 -27.55 -2.37 7.39
C GLY A 491 -28.70 -1.37 7.24
N ASP A 492 -29.48 -1.45 6.15
CA ASP A 492 -30.51 -0.46 5.81
C ASP A 492 -31.64 -0.42 6.86
N ALA A 493 -32.19 -1.57 7.24
CA ALA A 493 -33.28 -1.62 8.22
C ALA A 493 -32.85 -1.16 9.62
N ILE A 494 -31.60 -1.46 10.02
CA ILE A 494 -31.05 -1.03 11.31
C ILE A 494 -30.74 0.48 11.25
N SER A 495 -30.17 0.96 10.15
CA SER A 495 -29.90 2.37 9.91
C SER A 495 -31.18 3.20 9.95
N ASP A 496 -32.23 2.75 9.27
CA ASP A 496 -33.56 3.40 9.27
C ASP A 496 -34.16 3.46 10.67
N TYR A 497 -33.97 2.40 11.48
CA TYR A 497 -34.46 2.41 12.86
C TYR A 497 -33.77 3.51 13.67
N TYR A 498 -32.43 3.61 13.59
CA TYR A 498 -31.69 4.63 14.32
C TYR A 498 -31.92 6.04 13.77
N ALA A 499 -32.06 6.21 12.45
CA ALA A 499 -32.44 7.50 11.85
C ALA A 499 -33.74 8.04 12.40
N LYS A 500 -34.76 7.16 12.54
CA LYS A 500 -36.04 7.53 13.18
C LYS A 500 -35.88 7.86 14.67
N LEU A 501 -34.98 7.17 15.37
CA LEU A 501 -34.67 7.45 16.77
C LEU A 501 -34.00 8.83 16.93
N PHE A 502 -32.99 9.12 16.10
CA PHE A 502 -32.27 10.40 16.12
C PHE A 502 -33.17 11.59 15.77
N ALA A 503 -34.06 11.42 14.78
CA ALA A 503 -35.05 12.44 14.41
C ALA A 503 -36.05 12.79 15.53
N ARG A 504 -36.16 11.95 16.58
CA ARG A 504 -37.01 12.24 17.75
C ARG A 504 -36.25 12.99 18.86
N ALA A 505 -34.92 13.05 18.77
CA ALA A 505 -34.05 13.65 19.77
C ALA A 505 -33.66 15.10 19.40
N GLY A 506 -33.88 15.54 18.18
CA GLY A 506 -33.66 16.91 17.68
C GLY A 506 -34.98 17.57 17.38
#